data_e261fe85f60efa09dd626f6f65ce9d59
#
_entry.id   e261fe85f60efa09dd626f6f65ce9d59
#
_cell.length_a   1.000
_cell.length_b   1.000
_cell.length_c   1.000
_cell.angle_alpha   90.00
_cell.angle_beta   90.00
_cell.angle_gamma   90.00
#
_symmetry.space_group_name_H-M   'P 1'
#
loop_
_entity.id
_entity.type
_entity.pdbx_description
1 polymer ?
#
loop_
_entity_poly.entity_id
_entity_poly.type
_entity_poly.pdbx_seq_one_letter_code
_entity_poly.pdbx_strand_id
1 'polypeptide(L)'
;MSKTTRTYFIIFLSALMTLFGMQSCERLEIPEIVEDNAGEDKEEENPDLPEIGESETIRNGSRMAPYTVADVQTLGRTYEIQDAWVEGYIVGWVTGSAYPSGARFGAESASATNILLADSVLENDPAHCIPVQLPATVLRKDLNLKDNPQYIKRHIKLKGDVTTYFKVVGLKKTSVYEWLGTSAMEDEKLALSITELTERFSNYEPGTLLKETDKWHTYSTSYTTDWKVGSYPDERFATICHTDTFKNHTFEYWLITPPINFNRLKKAVLTFDTMYDNWDGESELSVILMNEKEYDPENILTILQARIACPELISENQWLPSGEITFNSFKGVSYLAFRYKGTYRGKRNTTFCIDNIKLQETEE
;
A
#
# COMPACT_ATOMS: atom_id res chain seq x y z
N MET A 1 -42.42 -40.48 30.18
CA MET A 1 -43.11 -39.47 31.01
C MET A 1 -42.09 -38.48 31.48
N SER A 2 -42.43 -37.25 31.38
CA SER A 2 -41.90 -35.98 31.86
C SER A 2 -41.17 -35.14 30.78
N LYS A 3 -41.95 -34.15 30.36
CA LYS A 3 -41.52 -33.02 29.52
C LYS A 3 -40.86 -32.00 30.43
N THR A 4 -39.67 -31.55 30.08
CA THR A 4 -39.06 -30.40 30.74
C THR A 4 -39.04 -29.23 29.78
N THR A 5 -39.82 -28.26 30.05
CA THR A 5 -40.01 -26.98 29.40
C THR A 5 -38.74 -26.13 29.57
N ARG A 6 -38.13 -25.68 28.51
CA ARG A 6 -37.07 -24.65 28.54
C ARG A 6 -37.71 -23.29 28.34
N THR A 7 -37.70 -22.52 29.40
CA THR A 7 -38.12 -21.12 29.46
C THR A 7 -37.05 -20.24 28.80
N TYR A 8 -37.41 -19.47 27.78
CA TYR A 8 -36.59 -18.44 27.20
C TYR A 8 -36.60 -17.19 28.07
N PHE A 9 -35.43 -16.79 28.55
CA PHE A 9 -35.25 -15.52 29.23
C PHE A 9 -34.98 -14.45 28.17
N ILE A 10 -35.98 -13.63 27.89
CA ILE A 10 -35.82 -12.41 27.08
C ILE A 10 -35.43 -11.32 28.06
N ILE A 11 -34.16 -10.89 27.99
CA ILE A 11 -33.73 -9.69 28.69
C ILE A 11 -33.87 -8.52 27.72
N PHE A 12 -34.86 -7.69 28.01
CA PHE A 12 -34.97 -6.33 27.47
C PHE A 12 -33.83 -5.51 28.05
N LEU A 13 -32.93 -5.00 27.19
CA LEU A 13 -32.03 -3.91 27.55
C LEU A 13 -32.42 -2.71 26.72
N SER A 14 -33.16 -1.83 27.34
CA SER A 14 -33.59 -0.54 26.80
C SER A 14 -32.44 0.44 26.76
N ALA A 15 -32.33 1.10 25.61
CA ALA A 15 -31.95 2.48 25.39
C ALA A 15 -30.85 3.10 26.25
N LEU A 16 -29.69 3.35 25.62
CA LEU A 16 -29.00 4.59 25.83
C LEU A 16 -28.50 5.08 24.45
N MET A 17 -29.33 5.89 23.80
CA MET A 17 -28.94 6.76 22.70
C MET A 17 -28.01 7.82 23.28
N THR A 18 -26.74 7.71 23.08
CA THR A 18 -25.83 8.85 23.14
C THR A 18 -25.69 9.41 21.73
N LEU A 19 -26.18 10.60 21.56
CA LEU A 19 -25.93 11.49 20.44
C LEU A 19 -24.43 11.58 20.17
N PHE A 20 -23.96 11.02 19.08
CA PHE A 20 -22.77 11.52 18.40
C PHE A 20 -23.25 12.37 17.24
N GLY A 21 -22.95 13.66 17.36
CA GLY A 21 -23.32 14.66 16.39
C GLY A 21 -22.77 14.32 15.01
N MET A 22 -23.63 14.35 14.04
CA MET A 22 -23.27 14.55 12.65
C MET A 22 -22.54 15.89 12.57
N GLN A 23 -21.25 15.87 12.36
CA GLN A 23 -20.51 17.03 11.92
C GLN A 23 -20.86 17.21 10.45
N SER A 24 -21.89 18.01 10.24
CA SER A 24 -22.25 18.58 8.94
C SER A 24 -21.04 19.31 8.36
N CYS A 25 -20.71 19.03 7.13
CA CYS A 25 -19.84 19.89 6.33
C CYS A 25 -20.33 21.32 6.43
N GLU A 26 -19.55 22.22 6.98
CA GLU A 26 -19.82 23.65 6.92
C GLU A 26 -19.78 24.08 5.46
N ARG A 27 -20.93 24.59 5.04
CA ARG A 27 -21.14 25.21 3.74
C ARG A 27 -20.36 26.51 3.74
N LEU A 28 -19.25 26.57 3.02
CA LEU A 28 -18.57 27.83 2.71
C LEU A 28 -19.52 28.70 1.91
N GLU A 29 -19.98 29.81 2.53
CA GLU A 29 -20.74 30.85 1.84
C GLU A 29 -19.82 31.51 0.82
N ILE A 30 -20.25 31.48 -0.45
CA ILE A 30 -19.61 32.17 -1.55
C ILE A 30 -20.08 33.64 -1.46
N PRO A 31 -19.19 34.65 -1.36
CA PRO A 31 -19.59 36.04 -1.43
C PRO A 31 -20.10 36.38 -2.84
N GLU A 32 -21.21 37.11 -2.90
CA GLU A 32 -21.79 37.62 -4.14
C GLU A 32 -20.77 38.48 -4.91
N ILE A 33 -20.59 38.13 -6.18
CA ILE A 33 -19.78 38.92 -7.12
C ILE A 33 -20.59 40.10 -7.57
N VAL A 34 -20.13 41.27 -7.21
CA VAL A 34 -20.61 42.55 -7.80
C VAL A 34 -19.92 42.68 -9.15
N GLU A 35 -20.70 42.69 -10.23
CA GLU A 35 -20.23 43.03 -11.57
C GLU A 35 -19.81 44.51 -11.61
N ASP A 36 -18.55 44.76 -11.91
CA ASP A 36 -18.12 46.03 -12.46
C ASP A 36 -17.12 45.84 -13.60
N ASN A 37 -17.38 46.53 -14.69
CA ASN A 37 -16.79 46.42 -16.01
C ASN A 37 -15.37 46.98 -16.10
N ALA A 38 -14.62 46.40 -17.00
CA ALA A 38 -13.60 46.91 -17.93
C ALA A 38 -12.15 46.42 -17.74
N GLY A 39 -11.78 45.57 -18.64
CA GLY A 39 -10.56 45.63 -19.45
C GLY A 39 -9.20 45.50 -18.76
N GLU A 40 -8.59 44.34 -18.94
CA GLU A 40 -7.21 44.16 -19.40
C GLU A 40 -6.81 42.68 -19.22
N ASP A 41 -6.35 42.09 -20.31
CA ASP A 41 -5.78 40.72 -20.32
C ASP A 41 -4.65 40.60 -19.31
N LYS A 42 -4.91 39.90 -18.21
CA LYS A 42 -3.87 39.32 -17.33
C LYS A 42 -4.13 37.84 -17.27
N GLU A 43 -3.11 37.05 -17.66
CA GLU A 43 -3.04 35.64 -17.38
C GLU A 43 -3.39 35.40 -15.91
N GLU A 44 -4.54 34.78 -15.64
CA GLU A 44 -4.90 34.33 -14.30
C GLU A 44 -3.96 33.21 -13.89
N GLU A 45 -3.05 33.51 -12.99
CA GLU A 45 -2.37 32.48 -12.18
C GLU A 45 -3.46 31.65 -11.47
N ASN A 46 -3.49 30.39 -11.83
CA ASN A 46 -4.35 29.37 -11.21
C ASN A 46 -4.06 29.34 -9.69
N PRO A 47 -5.06 29.52 -8.80
CA PRO A 47 -4.80 29.52 -7.35
C PRO A 47 -4.16 28.20 -6.97
N ASP A 48 -3.05 28.28 -6.23
CA ASP A 48 -2.31 27.17 -5.65
C ASP A 48 -3.27 26.14 -5.05
N LEU A 49 -3.41 25.01 -5.74
CA LEU A 49 -4.08 23.83 -5.19
C LEU A 49 -3.23 23.37 -4.00
N PRO A 50 -3.84 23.01 -2.86
CA PRO A 50 -3.08 22.53 -1.72
C PRO A 50 -2.20 21.36 -2.18
N GLU A 51 -0.89 21.46 -1.91
CA GLU A 51 0.05 20.35 -2.09
C GLU A 51 -0.52 19.14 -1.36
N ILE A 52 -0.74 18.05 -2.10
CA ILE A 52 -1.14 16.78 -1.50
C ILE A 52 0.08 16.30 -0.72
N GLY A 53 0.02 16.39 0.59
CA GLY A 53 1.09 16.00 1.49
C GLY A 53 1.56 14.57 1.20
N GLU A 54 2.86 14.35 1.42
CA GLU A 54 3.49 13.04 1.28
C GLU A 54 2.67 11.97 2.02
N SER A 55 2.31 10.91 1.33
CA SER A 55 1.71 9.74 1.95
C SER A 55 2.79 9.00 2.72
N GLU A 56 3.09 9.45 3.94
CA GLU A 56 3.92 8.68 4.84
C GLU A 56 3.15 7.44 5.28
N THR A 57 3.66 6.28 4.97
CA THR A 57 3.19 5.03 5.58
C THR A 57 3.48 5.14 7.07
N ILE A 58 2.45 5.36 7.89
CA ILE A 58 2.61 5.46 9.35
C ILE A 58 2.93 4.06 9.87
N ARG A 59 4.23 3.76 10.01
CA ARG A 59 4.72 2.54 10.63
C ARG A 59 4.79 2.77 12.14
N ASN A 60 4.21 1.87 12.90
CA ASN A 60 4.10 1.99 14.36
C ASN A 60 4.67 0.80 15.12
N GLY A 61 5.37 -0.10 14.43
CA GLY A 61 5.96 -1.30 15.03
C GLY A 61 4.95 -2.37 15.42
N SER A 62 3.70 -2.27 14.96
CA SER A 62 2.72 -3.34 15.11
C SER A 62 2.97 -4.46 14.08
N ARG A 63 2.32 -5.61 14.27
CA ARG A 63 2.38 -6.73 13.33
C ARG A 63 1.93 -6.33 11.91
N MET A 64 0.95 -5.42 11.81
CA MET A 64 0.35 -4.96 10.56
C MET A 64 1.12 -3.80 9.92
N ALA A 65 1.86 -3.04 10.72
CA ALA A 65 2.67 -1.91 10.29
C ALA A 65 4.06 -1.97 10.95
N PRO A 66 4.87 -3.01 10.62
CA PRO A 66 6.18 -3.20 11.22
C PRO A 66 7.12 -2.05 10.86
N TYR A 67 8.08 -1.76 11.71
CA TYR A 67 9.16 -0.84 11.39
C TYR A 67 10.07 -1.43 10.31
N THR A 68 10.57 -0.58 9.41
CA THR A 68 11.69 -0.90 8.53
C THR A 68 13.01 -0.87 9.30
N VAL A 69 14.09 -1.30 8.67
CA VAL A 69 15.44 -1.14 9.22
C VAL A 69 15.79 0.34 9.38
N ALA A 70 15.43 1.19 8.44
CA ALA A 70 15.65 2.65 8.53
C ALA A 70 14.87 3.29 9.68
N ASP A 71 13.61 2.88 9.89
CA ASP A 71 12.81 3.32 11.04
C ASP A 71 13.51 2.96 12.37
N VAL A 72 13.95 1.70 12.49
CA VAL A 72 14.66 1.21 13.68
C VAL A 72 15.95 2.00 13.91
N GLN A 73 16.72 2.28 12.88
CA GLN A 73 17.96 3.05 12.99
C GLN A 73 17.70 4.49 13.43
N THR A 74 16.58 5.07 13.00
CA THR A 74 16.19 6.45 13.35
C THR A 74 15.64 6.52 14.77
N LEU A 75 14.65 5.71 15.08
CA LEU A 75 13.94 5.73 16.37
C LEU A 75 14.79 5.17 17.51
N GLY A 76 15.50 4.09 17.27
CA GLY A 76 16.29 3.38 18.27
C GLY A 76 17.54 4.13 18.74
N ARG A 77 17.93 5.22 18.08
CA ARG A 77 18.97 6.15 18.59
C ARG A 77 18.50 6.95 19.80
N THR A 78 17.19 7.15 19.90
CA THR A 78 16.58 8.02 20.90
C THR A 78 15.81 7.24 21.96
N TYR A 79 15.18 6.12 21.55
CA TYR A 79 14.27 5.36 22.39
C TYR A 79 14.57 3.86 22.35
N GLU A 80 14.39 3.18 23.48
CA GLU A 80 14.21 1.74 23.50
C GLU A 80 12.73 1.43 23.27
N ILE A 81 12.41 0.54 22.30
CA ILE A 81 11.04 0.18 21.96
C ILE A 81 10.88 -1.30 22.27
N GLN A 82 9.95 -1.64 23.16
CA GLN A 82 9.67 -3.02 23.53
C GLN A 82 8.63 -3.64 22.61
N ASP A 83 8.75 -4.95 22.38
CA ASP A 83 7.77 -5.74 21.65
C ASP A 83 7.43 -5.23 20.24
N ALA A 84 8.34 -4.56 19.58
CA ALA A 84 8.14 -4.04 18.23
C ALA A 84 8.31 -5.13 17.17
N TRP A 85 7.47 -5.07 16.14
CA TRP A 85 7.67 -5.80 14.90
C TRP A 85 8.57 -5.00 13.97
N VAL A 86 9.57 -5.67 13.43
CA VAL A 86 10.56 -5.12 12.50
C VAL A 86 10.64 -6.05 11.29
N GLU A 87 10.58 -5.50 10.07
CA GLU A 87 10.73 -6.23 8.84
C GLU A 87 12.04 -5.89 8.13
N GLY A 88 12.50 -6.80 7.28
CA GLY A 88 13.68 -6.62 6.44
C GLY A 88 14.13 -7.91 5.78
N TYR A 89 15.10 -7.80 4.90
CA TYR A 89 15.74 -8.92 4.24
C TYR A 89 16.91 -9.43 5.07
N ILE A 90 17.05 -10.75 5.20
CA ILE A 90 18.22 -11.37 5.82
C ILE A 90 19.39 -11.24 4.85
N VAL A 91 20.36 -10.37 5.16
CA VAL A 91 21.50 -10.12 4.25
C VAL A 91 22.83 -10.69 4.77
N GLY A 92 22.88 -11.09 6.04
CA GLY A 92 24.13 -11.59 6.62
C GLY A 92 24.07 -11.84 8.13
N TRP A 93 25.20 -11.70 8.78
CA TRP A 93 25.40 -11.95 10.21
C TRP A 93 26.59 -11.15 10.76
N VAL A 94 26.81 -11.16 12.09
CA VAL A 94 27.91 -10.47 12.75
C VAL A 94 28.85 -11.48 13.41
N THR A 95 30.14 -11.40 13.11
CA THR A 95 31.18 -12.16 13.78
C THR A 95 31.78 -11.38 14.97
N GLY A 96 32.16 -12.09 16.03
CA GLY A 96 32.74 -11.46 17.22
C GLY A 96 31.77 -10.55 17.95
N SER A 97 32.25 -9.41 18.44
CA SER A 97 31.47 -8.47 19.25
C SER A 97 31.50 -7.03 18.75
N ALA A 98 32.02 -6.80 17.56
CA ALA A 98 32.20 -5.45 16.99
C ALA A 98 31.35 -5.26 15.73
N TYR A 99 30.61 -4.18 15.68
CA TYR A 99 29.90 -3.70 14.53
C TYR A 99 30.37 -2.25 14.20
N PRO A 100 30.58 -1.87 12.96
CA PRO A 100 30.27 -2.58 11.71
C PRO A 100 31.36 -3.57 11.22
N SER A 101 32.56 -3.55 11.79
CA SER A 101 33.70 -4.35 11.30
C SER A 101 33.48 -5.86 11.33
N GLY A 102 32.61 -6.34 12.21
CA GLY A 102 32.19 -7.74 12.30
C GLY A 102 31.08 -8.16 11.35
N ALA A 103 30.48 -7.23 10.59
CA ALA A 103 29.44 -7.56 9.64
C ALA A 103 29.97 -8.48 8.51
N ARG A 104 29.20 -9.47 8.14
CA ARG A 104 29.48 -10.42 7.05
C ARG A 104 28.20 -10.62 6.24
N PHE A 105 28.30 -10.39 4.93
CA PHE A 105 27.19 -10.58 4.01
C PHE A 105 27.22 -11.99 3.42
N GLY A 106 26.02 -12.58 3.24
CA GLY A 106 25.88 -13.98 2.88
C GLY A 106 25.88 -14.91 4.10
N ALA A 107 25.90 -16.22 3.85
CA ALA A 107 25.80 -17.25 4.90
C ALA A 107 27.11 -18.00 5.16
N GLU A 108 28.18 -17.66 4.48
CA GLU A 108 29.46 -18.36 4.62
C GLU A 108 30.01 -18.22 6.04
N SER A 109 30.33 -19.35 6.66
CA SER A 109 30.85 -19.43 8.04
C SER A 109 29.98 -18.73 9.09
N ALA A 110 28.66 -18.69 8.88
CA ALA A 110 27.73 -17.93 9.68
C ALA A 110 27.68 -18.35 11.16
N SER A 111 27.40 -17.37 12.00
CA SER A 111 27.07 -17.55 13.42
C SER A 111 25.64 -18.05 13.58
N ALA A 112 25.39 -18.88 14.59
CA ALA A 112 24.04 -19.31 14.93
C ALA A 112 23.28 -18.32 15.82
N THR A 113 23.93 -17.23 16.30
CA THR A 113 23.39 -16.39 17.38
C THR A 113 22.76 -15.10 16.92
N ASN A 114 22.96 -14.74 15.67
CA ASN A 114 22.48 -13.45 15.11
C ASN A 114 22.37 -13.53 13.60
N ILE A 115 21.58 -12.61 13.06
CA ILE A 115 21.46 -12.28 11.63
C ILE A 115 21.57 -10.78 11.44
N LEU A 116 21.77 -10.32 10.19
CA LEU A 116 21.64 -8.92 9.78
C LEU A 116 20.38 -8.76 8.95
N LEU A 117 19.60 -7.71 9.24
CA LEU A 117 18.49 -7.26 8.43
C LEU A 117 18.83 -5.95 7.73
N ALA A 118 18.31 -5.80 6.51
CA ALA A 118 18.36 -4.58 5.71
C ALA A 118 17.04 -4.37 4.98
N ASP A 119 16.76 -3.12 4.57
CA ASP A 119 15.57 -2.79 3.79
C ASP A 119 15.70 -3.20 2.30
N SER A 120 16.91 -3.51 1.86
CA SER A 120 17.18 -3.98 0.50
C SER A 120 17.76 -5.39 0.50
N VAL A 121 17.22 -6.24 -0.36
CA VAL A 121 17.73 -7.61 -0.60
C VAL A 121 19.18 -7.64 -1.14
N LEU A 122 19.64 -6.55 -1.73
CA LEU A 122 20.98 -6.39 -2.30
C LEU A 122 21.93 -5.56 -1.41
N GLU A 123 21.50 -5.25 -0.17
CA GLU A 123 22.31 -4.42 0.72
C GLU A 123 23.61 -5.13 1.11
N ASN A 124 24.68 -4.38 1.07
CA ASN A 124 26.03 -4.85 1.43
C ASN A 124 26.83 -3.80 2.24
N ASP A 125 26.20 -2.69 2.62
CA ASP A 125 26.77 -1.69 3.54
C ASP A 125 26.23 -1.92 4.95
N PRO A 126 27.11 -2.21 5.94
CA PRO A 126 26.69 -2.34 7.33
C PRO A 126 25.97 -1.10 7.88
N ALA A 127 26.21 0.09 7.35
CA ALA A 127 25.56 1.31 7.80
C ALA A 127 24.04 1.30 7.61
N HIS A 128 23.55 0.50 6.65
CA HIS A 128 22.12 0.36 6.32
C HIS A 128 21.50 -0.93 6.86
N CYS A 129 22.19 -1.59 7.81
CA CYS A 129 21.72 -2.84 8.40
C CYS A 129 21.55 -2.70 9.91
N ILE A 130 20.74 -3.58 10.48
CA ILE A 130 20.67 -3.79 11.93
C ILE A 130 21.00 -5.23 12.30
N PRO A 131 21.75 -5.45 13.41
CA PRO A 131 21.95 -6.78 13.96
C PRO A 131 20.73 -7.24 14.76
N VAL A 132 20.34 -8.49 14.56
CA VAL A 132 19.21 -9.14 15.22
C VAL A 132 19.71 -10.33 16.03
N GLN A 133 19.40 -10.34 17.33
CA GLN A 133 19.73 -11.45 18.22
C GLN A 133 18.82 -12.63 17.97
N LEU A 134 19.39 -13.82 17.87
CA LEU A 134 18.68 -15.09 17.91
C LEU A 134 18.88 -15.73 19.29
N PRO A 135 17.93 -15.59 20.24
CA PRO A 135 18.05 -16.18 21.56
C PRO A 135 18.06 -17.71 21.48
N ALA A 136 18.55 -18.38 22.52
CA ALA A 136 18.69 -19.84 22.57
C ALA A 136 17.33 -20.55 22.74
N THR A 137 16.43 -20.31 21.79
CA THR A 137 15.08 -20.85 21.68
C THR A 137 14.90 -21.58 20.35
N VAL A 138 13.70 -22.06 20.07
CA VAL A 138 13.32 -22.62 18.75
C VAL A 138 13.68 -21.65 17.62
N LEU A 139 13.47 -20.34 17.83
CA LEU A 139 13.75 -19.30 16.85
C LEU A 139 15.23 -19.31 16.37
N ARG A 140 16.20 -19.59 17.25
CA ARG A 140 17.60 -19.74 16.82
C ARG A 140 17.79 -20.93 15.90
N LYS A 141 17.18 -22.08 16.21
CA LYS A 141 17.25 -23.26 15.38
C LYS A 141 16.64 -22.99 14.00
N ASP A 142 15.53 -22.28 14.00
CA ASP A 142 14.77 -22.03 12.77
C ASP A 142 15.43 -20.99 11.85
N LEU A 143 16.09 -19.97 12.41
CA LEU A 143 16.52 -18.79 11.64
C LEU A 143 18.04 -18.63 11.48
N ASN A 144 18.87 -19.39 12.20
CA ASN A 144 20.31 -19.21 12.09
C ASN A 144 20.84 -19.59 10.72
N LEU A 145 21.70 -18.75 10.16
CA LEU A 145 22.28 -18.93 8.82
C LEU A 145 23.32 -20.03 8.74
N LYS A 146 23.84 -20.50 9.88
CA LYS A 146 24.79 -21.61 9.92
C LYS A 146 24.15 -22.92 9.47
N ASP A 147 22.94 -23.18 9.94
CA ASP A 147 22.18 -24.41 9.64
C ASP A 147 21.18 -24.16 8.47
N ASN A 148 20.85 -22.91 8.18
CA ASN A 148 19.87 -22.54 7.18
C ASN A 148 20.41 -21.48 6.19
N PRO A 149 21.50 -21.76 5.46
CA PRO A 149 22.12 -20.77 4.55
C PRO A 149 21.19 -20.31 3.42
N GLN A 150 20.16 -21.08 3.09
CA GLN A 150 19.14 -20.76 2.09
C GLN A 150 18.25 -19.58 2.47
N TYR A 151 18.32 -19.10 3.72
CA TYR A 151 17.50 -17.96 4.17
C TYR A 151 18.12 -16.59 3.86
N ILE A 152 19.34 -16.56 3.31
CA ILE A 152 19.89 -15.31 2.75
C ILE A 152 18.97 -14.78 1.68
N LYS A 153 18.73 -13.47 1.72
CA LYS A 153 17.82 -12.70 0.85
C LYS A 153 16.33 -12.96 1.08
N ARG A 154 15.95 -13.78 2.07
CA ARG A 154 14.54 -13.92 2.42
C ARG A 154 14.02 -12.74 3.21
N HIS A 155 12.82 -12.31 2.88
CA HIS A 155 12.08 -11.26 3.60
C HIS A 155 11.40 -11.85 4.83
N ILE A 156 11.57 -11.19 5.96
CA ILE A 156 11.07 -11.65 7.24
C ILE A 156 10.64 -10.46 8.11
N LYS A 157 9.63 -10.66 8.95
CA LYS A 157 9.38 -9.77 10.08
C LYS A 157 9.58 -10.51 11.39
N LEU A 158 10.16 -9.82 12.38
CA LEU A 158 10.47 -10.36 13.69
C LEU A 158 9.94 -9.44 14.78
N LYS A 159 9.45 -10.03 15.86
CA LYS A 159 9.06 -9.31 17.07
C LYS A 159 10.18 -9.34 18.09
N GLY A 160 10.55 -8.17 18.64
CA GLY A 160 11.58 -8.06 19.67
C GLY A 160 11.70 -6.64 20.23
N ASP A 161 12.74 -6.41 21.04
CA ASP A 161 13.04 -5.11 21.61
C ASP A 161 14.07 -4.38 20.74
N VAL A 162 13.70 -3.19 20.24
CA VAL A 162 14.65 -2.26 19.60
C VAL A 162 15.51 -1.64 20.69
N THR A 163 16.77 -2.01 20.74
CA THR A 163 17.73 -1.59 21.76
C THR A 163 19.17 -1.76 21.27
N THR A 164 20.13 -1.46 22.11
CA THR A 164 21.55 -1.61 21.77
C THR A 164 21.96 -3.08 21.66
N TYR A 165 22.46 -3.49 20.48
CA TYR A 165 23.08 -4.78 20.21
C TYR A 165 24.36 -4.59 19.40
N PHE A 166 25.47 -5.25 19.78
CA PHE A 166 26.81 -5.02 19.19
C PHE A 166 27.26 -3.52 19.21
N LYS A 167 26.80 -2.75 20.20
CA LYS A 167 27.06 -1.29 20.37
C LYS A 167 26.40 -0.38 19.34
N VAL A 168 25.46 -0.89 18.58
CA VAL A 168 24.62 -0.14 17.64
C VAL A 168 23.14 -0.43 17.93
N VAL A 169 22.25 0.29 17.29
CA VAL A 169 20.82 -0.04 17.33
C VAL A 169 20.60 -1.38 16.66
N GLY A 170 19.83 -2.24 17.29
CA GLY A 170 19.49 -3.56 16.79
C GLY A 170 18.25 -4.13 17.45
N LEU A 171 17.91 -5.36 17.13
CA LEU A 171 16.75 -6.07 17.69
C LEU A 171 17.23 -7.17 18.64
N LYS A 172 16.75 -7.16 19.87
CA LYS A 172 17.06 -8.17 20.90
C LYS A 172 15.78 -8.84 21.41
N LYS A 173 15.97 -9.92 22.20
CA LYS A 173 14.87 -10.70 22.78
C LYS A 173 13.82 -11.11 21.75
N THR A 174 14.25 -11.40 20.54
CA THR A 174 13.34 -11.85 19.48
C THR A 174 12.54 -13.07 19.92
N SER A 175 11.23 -13.04 19.70
CA SER A 175 10.29 -14.03 20.24
C SER A 175 9.45 -14.73 19.18
N VAL A 176 9.05 -14.01 18.14
CA VAL A 176 8.19 -14.49 17.06
C VAL A 176 8.73 -13.97 15.73
N TYR A 177 8.54 -14.76 14.68
CA TYR A 177 8.84 -14.33 13.31
C TYR A 177 7.76 -14.79 12.35
N GLU A 178 7.67 -14.11 11.22
CA GLU A 178 6.83 -14.48 10.08
C GLU A 178 7.63 -14.26 8.80
N TRP A 179 7.56 -15.23 7.89
CA TRP A 179 8.11 -15.07 6.57
C TRP A 179 7.18 -14.17 5.74
N LEU A 180 7.77 -13.21 5.06
CA LEU A 180 7.09 -12.37 4.11
C LEU A 180 7.47 -12.86 2.70
N GLY A 181 6.50 -13.46 2.01
CA GLY A 181 6.74 -14.13 0.73
C GLY A 181 7.50 -15.45 0.84
N THR A 182 7.68 -16.11 -0.28
CA THR A 182 8.63 -17.20 -0.45
C THR A 182 9.80 -16.70 -1.28
N SER A 183 11.00 -17.26 -1.11
CA SER A 183 12.18 -16.82 -1.90
C SER A 183 11.93 -16.88 -3.42
N ALA A 184 11.21 -17.89 -3.90
CA ALA A 184 10.86 -18.01 -5.31
C ALA A 184 9.88 -16.91 -5.76
N MET A 185 8.88 -16.55 -4.93
CA MET A 185 7.93 -15.47 -5.24
C MET A 185 8.62 -14.10 -5.22
N GLU A 186 9.54 -13.88 -4.29
CA GLU A 186 10.30 -12.62 -4.23
C GLU A 186 11.28 -12.49 -5.39
N ASP A 187 11.94 -13.59 -5.78
CA ASP A 187 12.82 -13.62 -6.95
C ASP A 187 12.02 -13.35 -8.24
N GLU A 188 10.85 -13.95 -8.38
CA GLU A 188 9.94 -13.69 -9.50
C GLU A 188 9.42 -12.23 -9.47
N LYS A 189 8.97 -11.76 -8.32
CA LYS A 189 8.51 -10.38 -8.12
C LYS A 189 9.61 -9.37 -8.48
N LEU A 190 10.84 -9.63 -8.06
CA LEU A 190 11.99 -8.78 -8.38
C LEU A 190 12.33 -8.83 -9.88
N ALA A 191 12.30 -10.01 -10.49
CA ALA A 191 12.59 -10.19 -11.92
C ALA A 191 11.56 -9.51 -12.82
N LEU A 192 10.29 -9.51 -12.40
CA LEU A 192 9.19 -8.86 -13.14
C LEU A 192 9.05 -7.37 -12.80
N SER A 193 9.81 -6.84 -11.83
CA SER A 193 9.64 -5.48 -11.34
C SER A 193 10.08 -4.43 -12.35
N ILE A 194 9.31 -3.36 -12.41
CA ILE A 194 9.55 -2.18 -13.24
C ILE A 194 10.02 -0.99 -12.39
N THR A 195 10.64 0.00 -13.00
CA THR A 195 11.03 1.27 -12.37
C THR A 195 10.29 2.48 -12.98
N GLU A 196 9.51 2.23 -14.02
CA GLU A 196 8.67 3.23 -14.67
C GLU A 196 7.39 2.57 -15.19
N LEU A 197 6.32 3.32 -15.26
CA LEU A 197 5.05 2.89 -15.83
C LEU A 197 4.49 4.03 -16.66
N THR A 198 4.15 3.77 -17.91
CA THR A 198 3.32 4.66 -18.73
C THR A 198 2.22 3.82 -19.35
N GLU A 199 0.98 4.21 -19.11
CA GLU A 199 -0.17 3.51 -19.67
C GLU A 199 -1.25 4.48 -20.12
N ARG A 200 -1.70 4.31 -21.36
CA ARG A 200 -2.78 5.05 -22.01
C ARG A 200 -3.83 4.12 -22.63
N PHE A 201 -3.69 2.84 -22.41
CA PHE A 201 -4.57 1.79 -22.93
C PHE A 201 -4.76 1.80 -24.46
N SER A 202 -4.05 2.65 -25.18
CA SER A 202 -4.18 2.84 -26.64
C SER A 202 -3.81 1.61 -27.48
N ASN A 203 -3.05 0.68 -26.90
CA ASN A 203 -2.61 -0.55 -27.56
C ASN A 203 -3.63 -1.69 -27.45
N TYR A 204 -4.75 -1.47 -26.77
CA TYR A 204 -5.79 -2.50 -26.57
C TYR A 204 -7.05 -2.16 -27.33
N GLU A 205 -7.75 -3.20 -27.79
CA GLU A 205 -9.07 -3.04 -28.40
C GLU A 205 -10.15 -2.73 -27.33
N PRO A 206 -11.16 -1.89 -27.65
CA PRO A 206 -12.29 -1.67 -26.75
C PRO A 206 -12.95 -2.98 -26.33
N GLY A 207 -13.23 -3.12 -25.04
CA GLY A 207 -13.84 -4.32 -24.47
C GLY A 207 -12.85 -5.37 -24.00
N THR A 208 -11.55 -5.24 -24.32
CA THR A 208 -10.51 -6.14 -23.79
C THR A 208 -10.53 -6.14 -22.26
N LEU A 209 -10.63 -7.31 -21.66
CA LEU A 209 -10.51 -7.47 -20.21
C LEU A 209 -9.04 -7.34 -19.81
N LEU A 210 -8.76 -6.45 -18.85
CA LEU A 210 -7.37 -6.16 -18.47
C LEU A 210 -6.67 -7.36 -17.81
N LYS A 211 -7.42 -8.27 -17.19
CA LYS A 211 -6.90 -9.56 -16.69
C LYS A 211 -6.38 -10.50 -17.77
N GLU A 212 -6.75 -10.30 -19.02
CA GLU A 212 -6.33 -11.11 -20.17
C GLU A 212 -5.05 -10.56 -20.79
N THR A 213 -4.52 -9.46 -20.25
CA THR A 213 -3.27 -8.84 -20.69
C THR A 213 -2.10 -9.32 -19.84
N ASP A 214 -0.90 -9.34 -20.41
CA ASP A 214 0.32 -9.75 -19.70
C ASP A 214 0.78 -8.71 -18.67
N LYS A 215 0.20 -7.50 -18.70
CA LYS A 215 0.66 -6.36 -17.90
C LYS A 215 -0.14 -6.17 -16.61
N TRP A 216 -1.46 -6.42 -16.64
CA TRP A 216 -2.34 -6.07 -15.54
C TRP A 216 -2.83 -7.31 -14.80
N HIS A 217 -2.92 -7.20 -13.47
CA HIS A 217 -3.63 -8.17 -12.66
C HIS A 217 -4.96 -7.57 -12.21
N THR A 218 -5.98 -8.41 -12.09
CA THR A 218 -7.25 -7.99 -11.52
C THR A 218 -7.67 -8.94 -10.41
N TYR A 219 -8.37 -8.39 -9.42
CA TYR A 219 -9.04 -9.16 -8.38
C TYR A 219 -10.47 -8.65 -8.25
N SER A 220 -11.40 -9.52 -7.93
CA SER A 220 -12.81 -9.18 -7.76
C SER A 220 -13.49 -10.06 -6.72
N THR A 221 -14.30 -9.46 -5.88
CA THR A 221 -15.22 -10.18 -4.98
C THR A 221 -16.54 -10.56 -5.66
N SER A 222 -16.76 -10.06 -6.89
CA SER A 222 -17.94 -10.36 -7.70
C SER A 222 -17.49 -10.76 -9.10
N TYR A 223 -18.10 -11.79 -9.65
CA TYR A 223 -17.75 -12.35 -10.97
C TYR A 223 -18.55 -11.76 -12.13
N THR A 224 -19.35 -10.72 -11.89
CA THR A 224 -20.29 -10.18 -12.88
C THR A 224 -19.66 -9.21 -13.85
N THR A 225 -18.55 -8.60 -13.48
CA THR A 225 -17.78 -7.68 -14.33
C THR A 225 -16.30 -7.71 -13.96
N ASP A 226 -15.48 -7.02 -14.75
CA ASP A 226 -14.06 -6.84 -14.49
C ASP A 226 -13.59 -5.52 -15.13
N TRP A 227 -12.39 -5.08 -14.77
CA TRP A 227 -11.74 -3.97 -15.43
C TRP A 227 -11.51 -4.27 -16.91
N LYS A 228 -11.92 -3.37 -17.76
CA LYS A 228 -11.83 -3.51 -19.23
C LYS A 228 -11.42 -2.21 -19.88
N VAL A 229 -11.01 -2.30 -21.14
CA VAL A 229 -10.74 -1.12 -21.98
C VAL A 229 -12.04 -0.53 -22.46
N GLY A 230 -12.27 0.73 -22.13
CA GLY A 230 -13.32 1.58 -22.69
C GLY A 230 -12.80 2.43 -23.86
N SER A 231 -13.71 3.11 -24.57
CA SER A 231 -13.35 4.09 -25.61
C SER A 231 -14.35 5.23 -25.69
N TYR A 232 -13.85 6.46 -25.89
CA TYR A 232 -14.69 7.63 -26.16
C TYR A 232 -13.87 8.84 -26.65
N PRO A 233 -14.23 9.46 -27.77
CA PRO A 233 -14.71 8.81 -28.99
C PRO A 233 -13.62 7.93 -29.59
N ASP A 234 -12.34 8.37 -29.56
CA ASP A 234 -11.16 7.67 -30.08
C ASP A 234 -10.11 7.35 -29.01
N GLU A 235 -10.27 7.89 -27.81
CA GLU A 235 -9.42 7.61 -26.67
C GLU A 235 -9.72 6.24 -26.07
N ARG A 236 -8.70 5.61 -25.49
CA ARG A 236 -8.79 4.34 -24.77
C ARG A 236 -8.47 4.57 -23.31
N PHE A 237 -9.15 3.89 -22.41
CA PHE A 237 -8.97 4.02 -20.98
C PHE A 237 -9.40 2.74 -20.26
N ALA A 238 -8.91 2.51 -19.05
CA ALA A 238 -9.45 1.48 -18.19
C ALA A 238 -10.81 1.93 -17.62
N THR A 239 -11.81 1.05 -17.62
CA THR A 239 -13.12 1.37 -17.05
C THR A 239 -13.69 0.20 -16.25
N ILE A 240 -14.48 0.55 -15.24
CA ILE A 240 -15.20 -0.39 -14.38
C ILE A 240 -16.57 0.17 -14.01
N CYS A 241 -17.56 -0.70 -14.01
CA CYS A 241 -18.88 -0.43 -13.47
C CYS A 241 -19.46 -1.73 -12.93
N HIS A 242 -19.98 -1.72 -11.71
CA HIS A 242 -20.65 -2.89 -11.16
C HIS A 242 -21.95 -3.18 -11.92
N THR A 243 -22.14 -4.44 -12.29
CA THR A 243 -23.27 -4.89 -13.12
C THR A 243 -24.15 -5.96 -12.46
N ASP A 244 -23.86 -6.36 -11.22
CA ASP A 244 -24.67 -7.30 -10.49
C ASP A 244 -26.04 -6.68 -10.14
N THR A 245 -27.05 -7.53 -10.03
CA THR A 245 -28.43 -7.13 -9.74
C THR A 245 -28.89 -7.51 -8.33
N PHE A 246 -28.04 -8.16 -7.53
CA PHE A 246 -28.37 -8.54 -6.15
C PHE A 246 -28.27 -7.33 -5.24
N LYS A 247 -29.42 -6.82 -4.79
CA LYS A 247 -29.49 -5.67 -3.86
C LYS A 247 -28.73 -5.93 -2.55
N ASN A 248 -28.09 -4.86 -2.07
CA ASN A 248 -27.28 -4.86 -0.85
C ASN A 248 -26.04 -5.77 -0.92
N HIS A 249 -25.59 -6.12 -2.11
CA HIS A 249 -24.33 -6.79 -2.31
C HIS A 249 -23.21 -5.77 -2.33
N THR A 250 -22.22 -5.95 -1.47
CA THR A 250 -20.96 -5.20 -1.51
C THR A 250 -20.02 -5.82 -2.53
N PHE A 251 -19.27 -5.00 -3.22
CA PHE A 251 -18.33 -5.43 -4.24
C PHE A 251 -17.00 -4.70 -4.13
N GLU A 252 -15.95 -5.36 -4.54
CA GLU A 252 -14.63 -4.78 -4.78
C GLU A 252 -14.04 -5.33 -6.07
N TYR A 253 -13.45 -4.45 -6.86
CA TYR A 253 -12.72 -4.77 -8.10
C TYR A 253 -11.39 -4.03 -8.08
N TRP A 254 -10.33 -4.75 -8.28
CA TRP A 254 -8.97 -4.24 -8.19
C TRP A 254 -8.29 -4.34 -9.55
N LEU A 255 -7.63 -3.28 -9.97
CA LEU A 255 -6.70 -3.23 -11.10
C LEU A 255 -5.30 -3.00 -10.57
N ILE A 256 -4.42 -3.99 -10.73
CA ILE A 256 -3.12 -4.06 -10.05
C ILE A 256 -2.02 -3.97 -11.10
N THR A 257 -1.05 -3.10 -10.88
CA THR A 257 0.13 -2.92 -11.75
C THR A 257 1.07 -4.12 -11.70
N PRO A 258 2.05 -4.23 -12.63
CA PRO A 258 3.26 -5.00 -12.37
C PRO A 258 3.94 -4.55 -11.08
N PRO A 259 4.79 -5.38 -10.46
CA PRO A 259 5.54 -4.98 -9.28
C PRO A 259 6.47 -3.81 -9.61
N ILE A 260 6.57 -2.83 -8.72
CA ILE A 260 7.40 -1.63 -8.87
C ILE A 260 8.57 -1.72 -7.91
N ASN A 261 9.80 -1.56 -8.42
CA ASN A 261 11.01 -1.62 -7.61
C ASN A 261 11.42 -0.23 -7.13
N PHE A 262 10.86 0.19 -6.01
CA PHE A 262 11.18 1.48 -5.39
C PHE A 262 12.60 1.55 -4.82
N ASN A 263 13.29 0.42 -4.63
CA ASN A 263 14.71 0.43 -4.22
C ASN A 263 15.63 1.08 -5.26
N ARG A 264 15.19 1.06 -6.53
CA ARG A 264 15.95 1.59 -7.66
C ARG A 264 15.56 3.02 -8.02
N LEU A 265 14.62 3.61 -7.30
CA LEU A 265 14.13 4.98 -7.50
C LEU A 265 14.60 5.85 -6.34
N LYS A 266 15.14 7.02 -6.63
CA LYS A 266 15.49 8.02 -5.61
C LYS A 266 14.26 8.75 -5.13
N LYS A 267 13.48 9.25 -6.07
CA LYS A 267 12.20 9.91 -5.86
C LYS A 267 11.28 9.51 -7.00
N ALA A 268 10.15 8.90 -6.71
CA ALA A 268 9.17 8.54 -7.73
C ALA A 268 7.93 9.40 -7.61
N VAL A 269 7.32 9.72 -8.75
CA VAL A 269 6.05 10.43 -8.83
C VAL A 269 5.07 9.61 -9.66
N LEU A 270 3.88 9.40 -9.08
CA LEU A 270 2.73 8.81 -9.76
C LEU A 270 1.74 9.91 -10.11
N THR A 271 1.28 9.91 -11.35
CA THR A 271 0.13 10.70 -11.82
C THR A 271 -0.80 9.81 -12.64
N PHE A 272 -2.07 10.16 -12.69
CA PHE A 272 -3.07 9.54 -13.56
C PHE A 272 -4.27 10.48 -13.68
N ASP A 273 -5.16 10.17 -14.62
CA ASP A 273 -6.41 10.91 -14.77
C ASP A 273 -7.58 9.98 -14.43
N THR A 274 -8.62 10.55 -13.82
CA THR A 274 -9.87 9.84 -13.55
C THR A 274 -11.08 10.57 -14.14
N MET A 275 -12.10 9.81 -14.49
CA MET A 275 -13.39 10.31 -14.94
C MET A 275 -14.48 9.47 -14.31
N TYR A 276 -15.65 10.03 -14.08
CA TYR A 276 -16.81 9.28 -13.62
C TYR A 276 -18.03 9.51 -14.53
N ASP A 277 -18.96 8.54 -14.51
CA ASP A 277 -20.28 8.58 -15.13
C ASP A 277 -21.30 7.93 -14.18
N ASN A 278 -22.52 8.46 -14.13
CA ASN A 278 -23.62 7.99 -13.27
C ASN A 278 -23.26 7.94 -11.78
N TRP A 279 -22.99 9.09 -11.19
CA TRP A 279 -22.66 9.18 -9.78
C TRP A 279 -23.78 8.66 -8.88
N ASP A 280 -23.48 7.67 -8.04
CA ASP A 280 -24.42 7.03 -7.11
C ASP A 280 -24.27 7.49 -5.64
N GLY A 281 -23.19 8.19 -5.32
CA GLY A 281 -22.89 8.70 -3.97
C GLY A 281 -22.37 7.63 -3.00
N GLU A 282 -22.21 6.38 -3.41
CA GLU A 282 -21.77 5.28 -2.55
C GLU A 282 -20.54 4.54 -3.09
N SER A 283 -20.35 4.54 -4.41
CA SER A 283 -19.19 3.88 -5.04
C SER A 283 -17.94 4.74 -4.89
N GLU A 284 -16.84 4.10 -4.59
CA GLU A 284 -15.54 4.73 -4.32
C GLU A 284 -14.45 4.14 -5.20
N LEU A 285 -13.63 5.00 -5.79
CA LEU A 285 -12.34 4.63 -6.39
C LEU A 285 -11.22 5.12 -5.48
N SER A 286 -10.28 4.25 -5.16
CA SER A 286 -9.10 4.58 -4.36
C SER A 286 -7.84 3.99 -4.96
N VAL A 287 -6.69 4.60 -4.68
CA VAL A 287 -5.37 4.10 -5.09
C VAL A 287 -4.64 3.57 -3.88
N ILE A 288 -4.07 2.41 -4.00
CA ILE A 288 -3.52 1.65 -2.88
C ILE A 288 -2.10 1.21 -3.23
N LEU A 289 -1.21 1.33 -2.28
CA LEU A 289 0.10 0.68 -2.29
C LEU A 289 -0.02 -0.63 -1.51
N MET A 290 0.45 -1.74 -2.09
CA MET A 290 0.35 -3.06 -1.48
C MET A 290 1.63 -3.89 -1.66
N ASN A 291 1.86 -4.77 -0.69
CA ASN A 291 3.05 -5.65 -0.71
C ASN A 291 2.94 -6.75 -1.74
N GLU A 292 1.78 -7.40 -1.84
CA GLU A 292 1.57 -8.56 -2.71
C GLU A 292 0.36 -8.32 -3.61
N LYS A 293 0.33 -9.00 -4.75
CA LYS A 293 -0.77 -8.88 -5.73
C LYS A 293 -2.04 -9.62 -5.32
N GLU A 294 -1.92 -10.59 -4.42
CA GLU A 294 -3.04 -11.35 -3.90
C GLU A 294 -3.88 -10.49 -2.94
N TYR A 295 -5.20 -10.62 -3.07
CA TYR A 295 -6.11 -9.90 -2.18
C TYR A 295 -6.02 -10.47 -0.76
N ASP A 296 -5.40 -9.70 0.10
CA ASP A 296 -5.46 -9.82 1.55
C ASP A 296 -5.41 -8.39 2.12
N PRO A 297 -6.35 -8.00 2.99
CA PRO A 297 -6.27 -6.71 3.66
C PRO A 297 -4.91 -6.46 4.35
N GLU A 298 -4.22 -7.52 4.76
CA GLU A 298 -2.89 -7.45 5.35
C GLU A 298 -1.80 -7.03 4.35
N ASN A 299 -2.05 -7.18 3.06
CA ASN A 299 -1.13 -6.74 2.00
C ASN A 299 -1.24 -5.23 1.69
N ILE A 300 -2.25 -4.54 2.20
CA ILE A 300 -2.42 -3.11 2.00
C ILE A 300 -1.43 -2.36 2.90
N LEU A 301 -0.47 -1.67 2.29
CA LEU A 301 0.47 -0.80 3.01
C LEU A 301 -0.17 0.54 3.36
N THR A 302 -0.77 1.17 2.37
CA THR A 302 -1.43 2.48 2.55
C THR A 302 -2.42 2.77 1.42
N ILE A 303 -3.40 3.60 1.71
CA ILE A 303 -4.25 4.23 0.70
C ILE A 303 -3.62 5.58 0.35
N LEU A 304 -3.27 5.75 -0.91
CA LEU A 304 -2.61 6.96 -1.39
C LEU A 304 -3.62 8.10 -1.52
N GLN A 305 -3.22 9.29 -1.11
CA GLN A 305 -4.02 10.48 -1.31
C GLN A 305 -3.91 10.94 -2.76
N ALA A 306 -5.03 10.93 -3.47
CA ALA A 306 -5.15 11.35 -4.86
C ALA A 306 -6.45 12.10 -5.06
N ARG A 307 -6.49 13.00 -6.03
CA ARG A 307 -7.74 13.59 -6.50
C ARG A 307 -8.44 12.55 -7.39
N ILE A 308 -9.62 12.15 -6.99
CA ILE A 308 -10.47 11.21 -7.75
C ILE A 308 -11.69 11.96 -8.23
N ALA A 309 -12.06 11.78 -9.48
CA ALA A 309 -13.19 12.44 -10.09
C ALA A 309 -14.49 12.16 -9.32
N CYS A 310 -15.17 13.22 -8.91
CA CYS A 310 -16.43 13.23 -8.17
C CYS A 310 -17.17 14.57 -8.44
N PRO A 311 -18.48 14.66 -8.15
CA PRO A 311 -19.26 15.88 -8.44
C PRO A 311 -18.74 17.15 -7.79
N GLU A 312 -18.04 17.05 -6.67
CA GLU A 312 -17.47 18.18 -5.94
C GLU A 312 -16.24 18.77 -6.63
N LEU A 313 -15.57 18.01 -7.49
CA LEU A 313 -14.33 18.41 -8.13
C LEU A 313 -14.45 18.64 -9.62
N ILE A 314 -15.35 17.91 -10.31
CA ILE A 314 -15.46 18.00 -11.75
C ILE A 314 -16.85 17.53 -12.23
N SER A 315 -17.26 17.99 -13.42
CA SER A 315 -18.50 17.51 -14.04
C SER A 315 -18.37 16.08 -14.55
N GLU A 316 -19.51 15.41 -14.65
CA GLU A 316 -19.61 14.07 -15.23
C GLU A 316 -19.00 14.00 -16.64
N ASN A 317 -18.36 12.89 -16.95
CA ASN A 317 -17.67 12.65 -18.24
C ASN A 317 -16.54 13.63 -18.58
N GLN A 318 -15.90 14.20 -17.56
CA GLN A 318 -14.69 15.02 -17.71
C GLN A 318 -13.51 14.38 -16.98
N TRP A 319 -12.32 14.52 -17.54
CA TRP A 319 -11.08 14.02 -16.95
C TRP A 319 -10.56 14.95 -15.86
N LEU A 320 -10.26 14.40 -14.70
CA LEU A 320 -9.63 15.07 -13.56
C LEU A 320 -8.24 14.50 -13.32
N PRO A 321 -7.17 15.30 -13.41
CA PRO A 321 -5.83 14.87 -12.99
C PRO A 321 -5.75 14.56 -11.50
N SER A 322 -5.07 13.46 -11.16
CA SER A 322 -4.88 13.00 -9.77
C SER A 322 -4.09 13.97 -8.88
N GLY A 323 -3.31 14.86 -9.50
CA GLY A 323 -2.19 15.52 -8.84
C GLY A 323 -0.98 14.59 -8.74
N GLU A 324 0.11 15.09 -8.22
CA GLU A 324 1.33 14.32 -8.01
C GLU A 324 1.28 13.55 -6.69
N ILE A 325 1.58 12.27 -6.74
CA ILE A 325 1.73 11.41 -5.57
C ILE A 325 3.20 11.02 -5.51
N THR A 326 3.90 11.51 -4.51
CA THR A 326 5.35 11.40 -4.41
C THR A 326 5.77 10.29 -3.45
N PHE A 327 6.78 9.51 -3.85
CA PHE A 327 7.40 8.46 -3.05
C PHE A 327 8.87 8.85 -2.79
N ASN A 328 9.14 9.59 -1.73
CA ASN A 328 10.48 10.13 -1.44
C ASN A 328 11.38 9.14 -0.68
N SER A 329 10.81 8.32 0.17
CA SER A 329 11.57 7.43 1.06
C SER A 329 11.05 5.98 1.05
N PHE A 330 10.05 5.70 0.24
CA PHE A 330 9.53 4.35 0.14
C PHE A 330 10.55 3.42 -0.52
N LYS A 331 10.76 2.26 0.07
CA LYS A 331 11.67 1.22 -0.42
C LYS A 331 10.95 -0.12 -0.49
N GLY A 332 11.52 -1.02 -1.26
CA GLY A 332 10.96 -2.35 -1.48
C GLY A 332 10.45 -2.54 -2.91
N VAL A 333 9.88 -3.71 -3.16
CA VAL A 333 9.15 -4.04 -4.38
C VAL A 333 7.69 -4.19 -4.02
N SER A 334 6.82 -3.34 -4.57
CA SER A 334 5.42 -3.23 -4.20
C SER A 334 4.54 -3.03 -5.42
N TYR A 335 3.25 -3.18 -5.25
CA TYR A 335 2.26 -2.99 -6.31
C TYR A 335 1.43 -1.74 -6.04
N LEU A 336 1.02 -1.06 -7.10
CA LEU A 336 -0.05 -0.08 -7.05
C LEU A 336 -1.35 -0.75 -7.50
N ALA A 337 -2.45 -0.41 -6.85
CA ALA A 337 -3.76 -0.91 -7.22
C ALA A 337 -4.80 0.20 -7.23
N PHE A 338 -5.66 0.19 -8.24
CA PHE A 338 -6.87 0.98 -8.28
C PHE A 338 -8.02 0.12 -7.80
N ARG A 339 -8.59 0.47 -6.65
CA ARG A 339 -9.70 -0.27 -6.03
C ARG A 339 -11.00 0.47 -6.22
N TYR A 340 -11.92 -0.14 -6.94
CA TYR A 340 -13.32 0.26 -7.03
C TYR A 340 -14.15 -0.58 -6.07
N LYS A 341 -14.83 0.06 -5.13
CA LYS A 341 -15.70 -0.62 -4.18
C LYS A 341 -17.02 0.13 -4.02
N GLY A 342 -18.03 -0.59 -3.55
CA GLY A 342 -19.34 0.00 -3.27
C GLY A 342 -20.37 -1.04 -2.82
N THR A 343 -21.61 -0.62 -2.81
CA THR A 343 -22.76 -1.48 -2.54
C THR A 343 -23.83 -1.25 -3.59
N TYR A 344 -24.35 -2.33 -4.19
CA TYR A 344 -25.47 -2.22 -5.12
C TYR A 344 -26.78 -2.00 -4.37
N ARG A 345 -27.42 -0.86 -4.58
CA ARG A 345 -28.70 -0.47 -3.94
C ARG A 345 -29.91 -0.57 -4.89
N GLY A 346 -29.78 -1.24 -6.02
CA GLY A 346 -30.85 -1.36 -7.01
C GLY A 346 -30.88 -0.22 -8.02
N LYS A 347 -29.81 0.58 -8.08
CA LYS A 347 -29.53 1.58 -9.11
C LYS A 347 -28.18 1.29 -9.73
N ARG A 348 -27.94 1.80 -10.94
CA ARG A 348 -26.62 1.71 -11.56
C ARG A 348 -25.60 2.38 -10.65
N ASN A 349 -24.51 1.68 -10.38
CA ASN A 349 -23.38 2.23 -9.64
C ASN A 349 -22.55 3.17 -10.52
N THR A 350 -21.77 4.04 -9.89
CA THR A 350 -20.84 4.93 -10.59
C THR A 350 -19.91 4.11 -11.48
N THR A 351 -19.77 4.55 -12.73
CA THR A 351 -18.72 4.08 -13.61
C THR A 351 -17.48 4.92 -13.38
N PHE A 352 -16.33 4.31 -13.10
CA PHE A 352 -15.06 5.01 -13.09
C PHE A 352 -14.23 4.65 -14.30
N CYS A 353 -13.49 5.64 -14.79
CA CYS A 353 -12.50 5.51 -15.85
C CYS A 353 -11.16 6.03 -15.36
N ILE A 354 -10.07 5.40 -15.83
CA ILE A 354 -8.70 5.76 -15.48
C ILE A 354 -7.88 5.78 -16.77
N ASP A 355 -7.06 6.82 -16.94
CA ASP A 355 -6.13 6.95 -18.05
C ASP A 355 -4.86 7.67 -17.65
N ASN A 356 -3.92 7.81 -18.60
CA ASN A 356 -2.68 8.56 -18.44
C ASN A 356 -1.88 8.19 -17.19
N ILE A 357 -1.90 6.90 -16.81
CA ILE A 357 -1.13 6.43 -15.66
C ILE A 357 0.36 6.57 -15.95
N LYS A 358 1.06 7.33 -15.10
CA LYS A 358 2.49 7.55 -15.23
C LYS A 358 3.17 7.46 -13.88
N LEU A 359 4.11 6.54 -13.75
CA LEU A 359 5.08 6.48 -12.65
C LEU A 359 6.46 6.70 -13.25
N GLN A 360 7.22 7.62 -12.71
CA GLN A 360 8.56 7.91 -13.16
C GLN A 360 9.43 8.41 -12.02
N GLU A 361 10.75 8.25 -12.15
CA GLU A 361 11.70 8.96 -11.31
C GLU A 361 11.72 10.44 -11.69
N THR A 362 11.80 11.33 -10.69
CA THR A 362 11.99 12.76 -10.91
C THR A 362 13.42 13.13 -10.55
N GLU A 363 14.06 13.94 -11.40
CA GLU A 363 15.28 14.65 -11.04
C GLU A 363 14.92 15.73 -10.02
N GLU A 364 15.77 15.94 -9.01
CA GLU A 364 15.61 17.01 -8.01
C GLU A 364 15.63 18.40 -8.65
#